data_25298f6abbbabf93a0b37474c1cb1138
#
_entry.id   25298f6abbbabf93a0b37474c1cb1138
#
_cell.length_a   1.000
_cell.length_b   1.000
_cell.length_c   1.000
_cell.angle_alpha   90.00
_cell.angle_beta   90.00
_cell.angle_gamma   90.00
#
_symmetry.space_group_name_H-M   'P 1'
#
loop_
_entity.id
_entity.type
_entity.pdbx_description
1 polymer ?
#
loop_
_entity_poly.entity_id
_entity_poly.type
_entity_poly.pdbx_seq_one_letter_code
_entity_poly.pdbx_strand_id
1 'polypeptide(L)'
;VMKTITDSTGAVVESNEPNLVRQTVSAEISDKMRSFLQGVVTDGSGQSAKVAGYTMGGKTGTAQKYPRGNGKYLVSFIGFAPVENPKDGVYAIVDEPDVENQANSVLAQEIVKEIYTELLPYLNVFPDDTDGVTGEGSETGTDDPNVAAPVQEDDTENSAENSNIENGGLTNAELDLINEE
;
A
#
# COMPACT_ATOMS: atom_id res chain seq x y z
N VAL A 1 -18.87 6.87 -11.40
CA VAL A 1 -19.48 8.20 -11.14
C VAL A 1 -19.08 9.11 -12.31
N MET A 2 -20.06 9.64 -13.05
CA MET A 2 -19.80 10.60 -14.14
C MET A 2 -19.58 11.98 -13.51
N LYS A 3 -18.45 12.62 -13.85
CA LYS A 3 -18.17 14.00 -13.42
C LYS A 3 -18.82 15.01 -14.38
N THR A 4 -18.69 14.78 -15.66
CA THR A 4 -19.15 15.73 -16.69
C THR A 4 -19.68 14.98 -17.91
N ILE A 5 -20.78 15.46 -18.48
CA ILE A 5 -21.31 15.02 -19.78
C ILE A 5 -21.12 16.20 -20.74
N THR A 6 -20.51 15.92 -21.89
CA THR A 6 -20.32 16.90 -22.95
C THR A 6 -21.08 16.47 -24.21
N ASP A 7 -21.53 17.43 -25.00
CA ASP A 7 -22.09 17.16 -26.32
C ASP A 7 -21.00 16.94 -27.39
N SER A 8 -21.40 16.72 -28.63
CA SER A 8 -20.50 16.51 -29.76
C SER A 8 -19.60 17.73 -30.11
N THR A 9 -19.89 18.89 -29.58
CA THR A 9 -19.09 20.13 -29.76
C THR A 9 -18.11 20.34 -28.61
N GLY A 10 -18.18 19.49 -27.54
CA GLY A 10 -17.40 19.65 -26.34
C GLY A 10 -18.03 20.56 -25.29
N ALA A 11 -19.22 21.09 -25.52
CA ALA A 11 -19.94 21.91 -24.54
C ALA A 11 -20.47 21.02 -23.39
N VAL A 12 -20.30 21.50 -22.15
CA VAL A 12 -20.76 20.79 -20.94
C VAL A 12 -22.28 20.84 -20.89
N VAL A 13 -22.92 19.66 -20.96
CA VAL A 13 -24.38 19.49 -20.83
C VAL A 13 -24.77 19.30 -19.37
N GLU A 14 -23.96 18.56 -18.62
CA GLU A 14 -24.19 18.27 -17.21
C GLU A 14 -22.86 18.17 -16.48
N SER A 15 -22.79 18.72 -15.26
CA SER A 15 -21.64 18.60 -14.37
C SER A 15 -22.11 18.17 -12.99
N ASN A 16 -21.51 17.10 -12.46
CA ASN A 16 -21.80 16.59 -11.14
C ASN A 16 -20.67 16.94 -10.17
N GLU A 17 -20.96 17.79 -9.22
CA GLU A 17 -20.03 18.10 -8.13
C GLU A 17 -20.06 17.00 -7.06
N PRO A 18 -18.90 16.69 -6.43
CA PRO A 18 -18.85 15.75 -5.34
C PRO A 18 -19.74 16.18 -4.17
N ASN A 19 -20.65 15.31 -3.75
CA ASN A 19 -21.47 15.53 -2.55
C ASN A 19 -21.00 14.62 -1.41
N LEU A 20 -20.44 15.24 -0.36
CA LEU A 20 -20.05 14.53 0.84
C LEU A 20 -21.28 14.16 1.68
N VAL A 21 -21.67 12.88 1.65
CA VAL A 21 -22.84 12.39 2.40
C VAL A 21 -22.51 12.22 3.88
N ARG A 22 -21.36 11.58 4.20
CA ARG A 22 -20.89 11.40 5.57
C ARG A 22 -19.44 10.90 5.60
N GLN A 23 -18.77 11.15 6.71
CA GLN A 23 -17.50 10.47 7.03
C GLN A 23 -17.82 9.12 7.68
N THR A 24 -17.27 8.01 7.14
CA THR A 24 -17.54 6.65 7.62
C THR A 24 -16.47 6.12 8.56
N VAL A 25 -15.22 6.62 8.45
CA VAL A 25 -14.08 6.27 9.30
C VAL A 25 -13.33 7.53 9.71
N SER A 26 -12.68 7.53 10.88
CA SER A 26 -11.82 8.62 11.30
C SER A 26 -10.52 8.65 10.48
N ALA A 27 -9.84 9.80 10.46
CA ALA A 27 -8.53 9.93 9.82
C ALA A 27 -7.51 8.98 10.45
N GLU A 28 -7.50 8.85 11.77
CA GLU A 28 -6.62 7.93 12.51
C GLU A 28 -6.80 6.48 12.07
N ILE A 29 -8.03 6.00 11.94
CA ILE A 29 -8.30 4.64 11.45
C ILE A 29 -7.86 4.48 9.99
N SER A 30 -8.06 5.50 9.15
CA SER A 30 -7.59 5.50 7.78
C SER A 30 -6.07 5.40 7.70
N ASP A 31 -5.34 6.17 8.51
CA ASP A 31 -3.87 6.15 8.59
C ASP A 31 -3.36 4.78 9.04
N LYS A 32 -3.98 4.22 10.09
CA LYS A 32 -3.64 2.87 10.57
C LYS A 32 -3.88 1.80 9.51
N MET A 33 -4.96 1.89 8.76
CA MET A 33 -5.23 0.97 7.65
C MET A 33 -4.20 1.10 6.52
N ARG A 34 -3.76 2.33 6.18
CA ARG A 34 -2.69 2.53 5.20
C ARG A 34 -1.39 1.86 5.64
N SER A 35 -1.02 1.98 6.92
CA SER A 35 0.16 1.31 7.48
C SER A 35 0.06 -0.23 7.37
N PHE A 36 -1.10 -0.83 7.68
CA PHE A 36 -1.28 -2.27 7.50
C PHE A 36 -1.18 -2.70 6.03
N LEU A 37 -1.77 -1.92 5.13
CA LEU A 37 -1.72 -2.20 3.69
C LEU A 37 -0.32 -1.98 3.10
N GLN A 38 0.50 -1.10 3.68
CA GLN A 38 1.92 -0.99 3.38
C GLN A 38 2.65 -2.29 3.74
N GLY A 39 2.40 -2.86 4.94
CA GLY A 39 2.98 -4.14 5.35
C GLY A 39 2.67 -5.30 4.37
N VAL A 40 1.53 -5.27 3.68
CA VAL A 40 1.21 -6.26 2.63
C VAL A 40 2.22 -6.19 1.47
N VAL A 41 2.69 -4.98 1.13
CA VAL A 41 3.64 -4.77 0.02
C VAL A 41 5.10 -4.89 0.47
N THR A 42 5.42 -4.51 1.72
CA THR A 42 6.81 -4.61 2.22
C THR A 42 7.19 -6.05 2.57
N ASP A 43 6.33 -6.76 3.31
CA ASP A 43 6.66 -8.04 3.93
C ASP A 43 5.63 -9.14 3.64
N GLY A 44 4.47 -8.77 3.09
CA GLY A 44 3.34 -9.67 2.89
C GLY A 44 3.21 -10.24 1.47
N SER A 45 1.98 -10.63 1.13
CA SER A 45 1.63 -11.26 -0.16
C SER A 45 1.68 -10.34 -1.38
N GLY A 46 1.90 -9.04 -1.18
CA GLY A 46 1.90 -8.01 -2.21
C GLY A 46 3.30 -7.57 -2.68
N GLN A 47 4.37 -8.25 -2.26
CA GLN A 47 5.76 -7.83 -2.50
C GLN A 47 6.11 -7.65 -4.00
N SER A 48 5.50 -8.45 -4.88
CA SER A 48 5.73 -8.35 -6.32
C SER A 48 5.23 -7.05 -6.94
N ALA A 49 4.35 -6.30 -6.23
CA ALA A 49 3.89 -5.00 -6.67
C ALA A 49 4.83 -3.85 -6.28
N LYS A 50 5.86 -4.10 -5.45
CA LYS A 50 6.74 -3.05 -4.93
C LYS A 50 7.52 -2.37 -6.05
N VAL A 51 7.48 -1.03 -6.08
CA VAL A 51 8.35 -0.18 -6.91
C VAL A 51 9.45 0.38 -6.01
N ALA A 52 10.71 0.23 -6.43
CA ALA A 52 11.86 0.70 -5.66
C ALA A 52 11.81 2.21 -5.45
N GLY A 53 12.16 2.67 -4.25
CA GLY A 53 12.18 4.09 -3.89
C GLY A 53 10.80 4.70 -3.60
N TYR A 54 9.71 3.93 -3.58
CA TYR A 54 8.38 4.44 -3.28
C TYR A 54 7.71 3.67 -2.15
N THR A 55 6.97 4.38 -1.30
CA THR A 55 6.08 3.78 -0.33
C THR A 55 4.77 3.37 -1.00
N MET A 56 4.40 2.11 -0.89
CA MET A 56 3.20 1.56 -1.51
C MET A 56 2.40 0.73 -0.53
N GLY A 57 1.09 0.83 -0.62
CA GLY A 57 0.17 -0.05 0.08
C GLY A 57 -0.73 -0.78 -0.90
N GLY A 58 -1.25 -1.94 -0.50
CA GLY A 58 -2.14 -2.68 -1.38
C GLY A 58 -2.71 -3.95 -0.77
N LYS A 59 -3.56 -4.63 -1.57
CA LYS A 59 -4.18 -5.89 -1.17
C LYS A 59 -4.37 -6.82 -2.37
N THR A 60 -3.97 -8.07 -2.19
CA THR A 60 -4.21 -9.15 -3.14
C THR A 60 -5.65 -9.64 -3.06
N GLY A 61 -6.19 -10.09 -4.18
CA GLY A 61 -7.47 -10.78 -4.26
C GLY A 61 -7.34 -12.08 -5.07
N THR A 62 -8.01 -13.14 -4.61
CA THR A 62 -8.07 -14.42 -5.32
C THR A 62 -9.48 -14.99 -5.15
N ALA A 63 -10.21 -15.11 -6.24
CA ALA A 63 -11.57 -15.63 -6.24
C ALA A 63 -11.68 -16.84 -7.17
N GLN A 64 -12.05 -17.98 -6.61
CA GLN A 64 -12.33 -19.17 -7.41
C GLN A 64 -13.68 -18.99 -8.12
N LYS A 65 -13.71 -19.24 -9.43
CA LYS A 65 -14.92 -19.16 -10.24
C LYS A 65 -15.87 -20.33 -9.97
N TYR A 66 -17.14 -20.10 -10.22
CA TYR A 66 -18.16 -21.14 -10.08
C TYR A 66 -18.24 -22.01 -11.36
N PRO A 67 -18.50 -23.35 -11.26
CA PRO A 67 -18.57 -24.14 -10.04
C PRO A 67 -17.19 -24.31 -9.38
N ARG A 68 -17.15 -24.26 -8.05
CA ARG A 68 -15.88 -24.42 -7.31
C ARG A 68 -15.22 -25.76 -7.59
N GLY A 69 -13.90 -25.82 -7.54
CA GLY A 69 -13.12 -27.03 -7.86
C GLY A 69 -12.78 -27.18 -9.34
N ASN A 70 -13.16 -26.21 -10.21
CA ASN A 70 -12.87 -26.24 -11.65
C ASN A 70 -11.43 -25.76 -12.01
N GLY A 71 -10.64 -25.33 -11.01
CA GLY A 71 -9.29 -24.81 -11.23
C GLY A 71 -9.23 -23.40 -11.79
N LYS A 72 -10.38 -22.74 -12.03
CA LYS A 72 -10.46 -21.41 -12.62
C LYS A 72 -10.57 -20.32 -11.57
N TYR A 73 -9.75 -19.28 -11.73
CA TYR A 73 -9.64 -18.18 -10.79
C TYR A 73 -9.68 -16.82 -11.48
N LEU A 74 -10.19 -15.85 -10.75
CA LEU A 74 -9.96 -14.43 -10.97
C LEU A 74 -8.99 -13.94 -9.90
N VAL A 75 -7.86 -13.41 -10.31
CA VAL A 75 -6.87 -12.83 -9.40
C VAL A 75 -6.80 -11.33 -9.58
N SER A 76 -6.51 -10.62 -8.52
CA SER A 76 -6.46 -9.17 -8.56
C SER A 76 -5.47 -8.59 -7.55
N PHE A 77 -5.09 -7.35 -7.79
CA PHE A 77 -4.35 -6.55 -6.83
C PHE A 77 -4.83 -5.10 -6.92
N ILE A 78 -5.15 -4.52 -5.79
CA ILE A 78 -5.38 -3.08 -5.66
C ILE A 78 -4.20 -2.46 -4.91
N GLY A 79 -3.59 -1.44 -5.50
CA GLY A 79 -2.47 -0.71 -4.91
C GLY A 79 -2.73 0.79 -4.86
N PHE A 80 -2.05 1.49 -3.97
CA PHE A 80 -2.03 2.94 -3.88
C PHE A 80 -0.64 3.43 -3.48
N ALA A 81 -0.26 4.61 -3.91
CA ALA A 81 1.03 5.24 -3.63
C ALA A 81 0.93 6.79 -3.71
N PRO A 82 1.82 7.51 -2.98
CA PRO A 82 2.58 7.05 -1.82
C PRO A 82 1.65 6.77 -0.61
N VAL A 83 2.11 6.00 0.38
CA VAL A 83 1.28 5.61 1.54
C VAL A 83 0.86 6.80 2.38
N GLU A 84 1.76 7.77 2.58
CA GLU A 84 1.58 8.94 3.44
C GLU A 84 0.51 9.89 2.89
N ASN A 85 0.48 10.05 1.57
CA ASN A 85 -0.47 10.93 0.89
C ASN A 85 -0.83 10.34 -0.49
N PRO A 86 -1.71 9.33 -0.53
CA PRO A 86 -2.07 8.64 -1.77
C PRO A 86 -2.55 9.59 -2.85
N LYS A 87 -1.93 9.52 -4.02
CA LYS A 87 -2.29 10.33 -5.20
C LYS A 87 -3.25 9.58 -6.10
N ASP A 88 -3.02 8.28 -6.24
CA ASP A 88 -3.79 7.41 -7.11
C ASP A 88 -3.97 6.03 -6.53
N GLY A 89 -4.97 5.31 -7.05
CA GLY A 89 -5.20 3.90 -6.79
C GLY A 89 -5.30 3.14 -8.11
N VAL A 90 -4.53 2.07 -8.26
CA VAL A 90 -4.55 1.17 -9.42
C VAL A 90 -5.13 -0.17 -9.01
N TYR A 91 -6.12 -0.64 -9.76
CA TYR A 91 -6.73 -1.95 -9.55
C TYR A 91 -6.60 -2.80 -10.81
N ALA A 92 -5.76 -3.84 -10.76
CA ALA A 92 -5.60 -4.81 -11.82
C ALA A 92 -6.39 -6.08 -11.52
N ILE A 93 -7.06 -6.61 -12.54
CA ILE A 93 -7.81 -7.85 -12.47
C ILE A 93 -7.37 -8.72 -13.65
N VAL A 94 -7.03 -9.98 -13.36
CA VAL A 94 -6.71 -10.99 -14.38
C VAL A 94 -7.71 -12.14 -14.24
N ASP A 95 -8.51 -12.36 -15.26
CA ASP A 95 -9.53 -13.40 -15.30
C ASP A 95 -9.03 -14.63 -16.07
N GLU A 96 -9.06 -15.78 -15.41
CA GLU A 96 -8.62 -17.07 -15.96
C GLU A 96 -7.23 -16.97 -16.65
N PRO A 97 -6.16 -16.55 -15.93
CA PRO A 97 -4.84 -16.44 -16.52
C PRO A 97 -4.40 -17.80 -17.11
N ASP A 98 -3.77 -17.77 -18.29
CA ASP A 98 -3.23 -18.97 -18.95
C ASP A 98 -1.89 -19.40 -18.31
N VAL A 99 -1.98 -19.85 -17.08
CA VAL A 99 -0.86 -20.35 -16.25
C VAL A 99 -1.27 -21.57 -15.45
N GLU A 100 -0.30 -22.39 -15.06
CA GLU A 100 -0.54 -23.61 -14.29
C GLU A 100 -1.25 -23.34 -12.95
N ASN A 101 -0.80 -22.32 -12.21
CA ASN A 101 -1.44 -21.90 -10.96
C ASN A 101 -2.21 -20.59 -11.13
N GLN A 102 -3.46 -20.68 -11.55
CA GLN A 102 -4.33 -19.52 -11.76
C GLN A 102 -4.64 -18.74 -10.47
N ALA A 103 -4.49 -19.36 -9.29
CA ALA A 103 -4.73 -18.69 -8.00
C ALA A 103 -3.62 -17.73 -7.58
N ASN A 104 -2.54 -17.61 -8.37
CA ASN A 104 -1.42 -16.75 -8.07
C ASN A 104 -1.68 -15.30 -8.49
N SER A 105 -1.80 -14.40 -7.52
CA SER A 105 -2.06 -12.97 -7.76
C SER A 105 -0.82 -12.17 -8.23
N VAL A 106 0.36 -12.79 -8.37
CA VAL A 106 1.60 -12.13 -8.81
C VAL A 106 1.41 -11.43 -10.16
N LEU A 107 0.68 -12.04 -11.11
CA LEU A 107 0.40 -11.42 -12.40
C LEU A 107 -0.29 -10.05 -12.27
N ALA A 108 -1.29 -9.94 -11.40
CA ALA A 108 -1.97 -8.67 -11.16
C ALA A 108 -1.07 -7.66 -10.42
N GLN A 109 -0.16 -8.15 -9.58
CA GLN A 109 0.81 -7.32 -8.88
C GLN A 109 1.85 -6.72 -9.82
N GLU A 110 2.37 -7.53 -10.76
CA GLU A 110 3.34 -7.09 -11.77
C GLU A 110 2.74 -6.01 -12.69
N ILE A 111 1.49 -6.18 -13.13
CA ILE A 111 0.78 -5.15 -13.91
C ILE A 111 0.72 -3.83 -13.14
N VAL A 112 0.36 -3.87 -11.85
CA VAL A 112 0.29 -2.67 -11.01
C VAL A 112 1.68 -2.06 -10.82
N LYS A 113 2.72 -2.87 -10.63
CA LYS A 113 4.10 -2.42 -10.54
C LYS A 113 4.54 -1.68 -11.79
N GLU A 114 4.30 -2.24 -12.97
CA GLU A 114 4.65 -1.61 -14.25
C GLU A 114 3.94 -0.26 -14.41
N ILE A 115 2.63 -0.22 -14.13
CA ILE A 115 1.86 1.02 -14.18
C ILE A 115 2.45 2.07 -13.23
N TYR A 116 2.74 1.73 -11.99
CA TYR A 116 3.29 2.69 -11.03
C TYR A 116 4.71 3.14 -11.35
N THR A 117 5.52 2.29 -11.98
CA THR A 117 6.86 2.67 -12.42
C THR A 117 6.84 3.86 -13.39
N GLU A 118 5.81 3.95 -14.22
CA GLU A 118 5.63 5.07 -15.15
C GLU A 118 4.74 6.20 -14.58
N LEU A 119 3.70 5.83 -13.84
CA LEU A 119 2.70 6.77 -13.34
C LEU A 119 3.24 7.70 -12.25
N LEU A 120 4.03 7.19 -11.29
CA LEU A 120 4.51 8.00 -10.18
C LEU A 120 5.40 9.17 -10.63
N PRO A 121 6.40 8.97 -11.51
CA PRO A 121 7.15 10.10 -12.07
C PRO A 121 6.26 11.07 -12.86
N TYR A 122 5.30 10.57 -13.63
CA TYR A 122 4.36 11.39 -14.39
C TYR A 122 3.51 12.30 -13.48
N LEU A 123 3.15 11.83 -12.28
CA LEU A 123 2.42 12.57 -11.26
C LEU A 123 3.34 13.49 -10.42
N ASN A 124 4.62 13.61 -10.76
CA ASN A 124 5.64 14.33 -9.99
C ASN A 124 5.78 13.80 -8.55
N VAL A 125 5.59 12.51 -8.35
CA VAL A 125 5.96 11.81 -7.13
C VAL A 125 7.38 11.30 -7.32
N PHE A 126 8.32 11.77 -6.49
CA PHE A 126 9.73 11.40 -6.57
C PHE A 126 10.02 10.27 -5.58
N PRO A 127 11.01 9.39 -5.89
CA PRO A 127 11.43 8.36 -4.97
C PRO A 127 11.96 8.95 -3.66
N ASP A 128 11.72 8.26 -2.55
CA ASP A 128 12.39 8.55 -1.29
C ASP A 128 13.87 8.13 -1.41
N ASP A 129 14.81 9.03 -1.13
CA ASP A 129 16.26 8.82 -1.23
C ASP A 129 16.83 7.81 -0.21
N THR A 130 16.07 6.83 0.25
CA THR A 130 16.43 5.93 1.35
C THR A 130 17.06 4.60 0.95
N ASP A 131 17.27 4.33 -0.34
CA ASP A 131 18.06 3.16 -0.75
C ASP A 131 19.44 3.60 -1.24
N GLY A 132 20.40 3.64 -0.29
CA GLY A 132 21.80 3.92 -0.41
C GLY A 132 22.44 3.80 -1.79
N VAL A 133 22.46 4.90 -2.53
CA VAL A 133 23.49 5.14 -3.53
C VAL A 133 24.58 5.96 -2.84
N THR A 134 25.62 5.29 -2.39
CA THR A 134 26.91 5.91 -2.12
C THR A 134 27.47 6.45 -3.45
N GLY A 135 27.08 7.67 -3.78
CA GLY A 135 27.69 8.45 -4.85
C GLY A 135 28.82 9.26 -4.22
N GLU A 136 30.06 8.85 -4.47
CA GLU A 136 31.23 9.67 -4.20
C GLU A 136 31.17 10.98 -4.99
N GLY A 137 31.40 12.07 -4.28
CA GLY A 137 32.12 13.23 -4.82
C GLY A 137 31.31 14.36 -5.41
N SER A 138 31.06 15.39 -4.59
CA SER A 138 31.50 16.76 -4.93
C SER A 138 31.50 17.62 -3.67
N GLU A 139 32.67 17.80 -3.12
CA GLU A 139 32.93 18.86 -2.15
C GLU A 139 32.84 20.22 -2.84
N THR A 140 31.97 21.09 -2.37
CA THR A 140 32.22 22.53 -2.40
C THR A 140 31.89 23.10 -1.04
N GLY A 141 32.94 23.43 -0.32
CA GLY A 141 32.84 24.01 1.00
C GLY A 141 32.28 25.42 0.99
N THR A 142 31.56 25.73 2.06
CA THR A 142 31.53 27.06 2.63
C THR A 142 31.61 26.94 4.15
N ASP A 143 32.75 27.36 4.68
CA ASP A 143 32.99 27.51 6.10
C ASP A 143 32.00 28.52 6.71
N ASP A 144 31.24 28.09 7.71
CA ASP A 144 30.62 29.00 8.68
C ASP A 144 31.00 28.57 10.08
N PRO A 145 31.83 29.35 10.81
CA PRO A 145 32.38 28.98 12.11
C PRO A 145 31.49 29.45 13.25
N ASN A 146 30.25 28.99 13.37
CA ASN A 146 29.47 29.29 14.56
C ASN A 146 28.29 28.32 14.82
N VAL A 147 28.56 27.04 15.09
CA VAL A 147 27.61 26.18 15.76
C VAL A 147 28.29 25.37 16.86
N ALA A 148 27.89 25.66 18.08
CA ALA A 148 28.37 25.04 19.31
C ALA A 148 27.96 23.55 19.36
N ALA A 149 28.87 22.71 19.87
CA ALA A 149 28.71 21.27 20.03
C ALA A 149 27.61 20.93 21.06
N PRO A 150 26.86 19.83 20.84
CA PRO A 150 25.99 19.28 21.88
C PRO A 150 26.77 18.46 22.88
N VAL A 151 26.43 18.67 24.14
CA VAL A 151 26.98 18.04 25.36
C VAL A 151 26.56 16.56 25.36
N GLN A 152 27.53 15.68 25.60
CA GLN A 152 27.31 14.27 25.94
C GLN A 152 26.80 14.18 27.39
N GLU A 153 25.67 13.52 27.61
CA GLU A 153 25.30 13.02 28.93
C GLU A 153 25.39 11.50 28.95
N ASP A 154 25.94 11.05 30.04
CA ASP A 154 26.57 9.80 30.42
C ASP A 154 25.52 8.73 30.80
N ASP A 155 25.88 7.48 30.58
CA ASP A 155 25.12 6.26 30.90
C ASP A 155 24.90 6.09 32.41
N THR A 156 23.70 5.66 32.79
CA THR A 156 23.54 4.70 33.89
C THR A 156 22.37 3.76 33.69
N GLU A 157 22.71 2.52 33.87
CA GLU A 157 21.88 1.29 33.89
C GLU A 157 20.59 1.42 34.70
N ASN A 158 19.50 0.81 34.23
CA ASN A 158 18.72 -0.02 35.15
C ASN A 158 17.96 -1.14 34.42
N SER A 159 18.13 -2.32 34.99
CA SER A 159 17.66 -3.63 34.57
C SER A 159 16.19 -3.88 34.94
N ALA A 160 15.54 -4.70 34.12
CA ALA A 160 14.48 -5.67 34.41
C ALA A 160 13.10 -5.14 34.83
N GLU A 161 12.12 -5.40 33.96
CA GLU A 161 11.00 -6.27 34.34
C GLU A 161 10.22 -6.75 33.11
N ASN A 162 10.17 -8.08 33.06
CA ASN A 162 9.47 -8.89 32.07
C ASN A 162 7.96 -8.90 32.42
N SER A 163 7.10 -8.37 31.59
CA SER A 163 5.66 -8.62 31.71
C SER A 163 5.11 -9.23 30.42
N ASN A 164 4.79 -10.52 30.52
CA ASN A 164 4.04 -11.31 29.57
C ASN A 164 2.75 -10.58 29.18
N ILE A 165 2.60 -10.28 27.89
CA ILE A 165 1.30 -9.99 27.30
C ILE A 165 0.82 -11.29 26.66
N GLU A 166 -0.17 -11.90 27.30
CA GLU A 166 -0.87 -13.07 26.79
C GLU A 166 -1.61 -12.69 25.49
N ASN A 167 -1.29 -13.41 24.42
CA ASN A 167 -2.05 -13.41 23.18
C ASN A 167 -3.42 -14.05 23.41
N GLY A 168 -4.46 -13.23 23.51
CA GLY A 168 -5.86 -13.69 23.48
C GLY A 168 -6.28 -14.12 22.07
N GLY A 169 -5.81 -15.25 21.61
CA GLY A 169 -6.36 -15.95 20.45
C GLY A 169 -7.50 -16.87 20.90
N LEU A 170 -8.64 -16.83 20.20
CA LEU A 170 -9.76 -17.75 20.41
C LEU A 170 -9.28 -19.18 20.28
N THR A 171 -9.68 -20.02 21.22
CA THR A 171 -9.38 -21.47 21.21
C THR A 171 -10.22 -22.19 20.15
N ASN A 172 -9.75 -23.34 19.66
CA ASN A 172 -10.47 -24.15 18.68
C ASN A 172 -11.90 -24.53 19.12
N ALA A 173 -12.17 -24.56 20.43
CA ALA A 173 -13.50 -24.83 20.99
C ALA A 173 -14.48 -23.65 20.83
N GLU A 174 -13.97 -22.42 20.70
CA GLU A 174 -14.81 -21.24 20.47
C GLU A 174 -15.13 -21.03 18.98
N LEU A 175 -14.32 -21.60 18.09
CA LEU A 175 -14.56 -21.58 16.64
C LEU A 175 -15.62 -22.61 16.20
N ASP A 176 -15.81 -23.71 16.95
CA ASP A 176 -16.81 -24.73 16.63
C ASP A 176 -18.25 -24.26 16.95
N LEU A 177 -18.41 -23.31 17.88
CA LEU A 177 -19.73 -22.76 18.26
C LEU A 177 -20.32 -21.76 17.24
N ILE A 178 -19.53 -21.28 16.27
CA ILE A 178 -19.97 -20.29 15.27
C ILE A 178 -20.49 -20.98 13.98
N ASN A 179 -20.29 -22.28 13.81
CA ASN A 179 -20.66 -23.03 12.62
C ASN A 179 -21.97 -23.84 12.72
N GLU A 180 -22.73 -23.72 13.81
CA GLU A 180 -24.01 -24.45 14.03
C GLU A 180 -25.25 -23.54 14.02
N GLU A 181 -25.30 -22.46 13.26
CA GLU A 181 -26.57 -21.76 12.94
C GLU A 181 -26.75 -21.55 11.44
#